data_86558f4d4951eb420c861165e57ab807
#
_entry.id   86558f4d4951eb420c861165e57ab807
#
_cell.length_a   1.000
_cell.length_b   1.000
_cell.length_c   1.000
_cell.angle_alpha   90.00
_cell.angle_beta   90.00
_cell.angle_gamma   90.00
#
_symmetry.space_group_name_H-M   'P 1'
#
loop_
_entity.id
_entity.type
_entity.pdbx_description
1 polymer ?
#
loop_
_entity_poly.entity_id
_entity_poly.type
_entity_poly.pdbx_seq_one_letter_code
_entity_poly.pdbx_strand_id
1 'polypeptide(L)'
;MNALKKITYFDYFISQIIFRQFNNNKSDLDLIIRNNIDKCGLNKLKLLKLLFFVSVLKVDDKYLLDDIFDNFYAMPYGPVESDVYNNISNLTNYIVGDKNISLKEGADFTYPQKTCDPLYARIDKCVNALYDKNKALFNMPTFDLVELTHKADSWRIVFAEAQKKGKYSLHMPKEIIKETTVYFR
;
A
#
# COMPACT_ATOMS: atom_id res chain seq x y z
N MET A 1 -3.91 15.90 -1.36
CA MET A 1 -3.41 15.57 -2.73
C MET A 1 -4.58 15.09 -3.58
N ASN A 2 -4.58 15.30 -4.92
CA ASN A 2 -5.66 14.76 -5.76
C ASN A 2 -5.49 13.25 -6.02
N ALA A 3 -6.58 12.55 -6.30
CA ALA A 3 -6.61 11.09 -6.44
C ALA A 3 -5.72 10.56 -7.59
N LEU A 4 -5.66 11.27 -8.72
CA LEU A 4 -4.83 10.83 -9.86
C LEU A 4 -3.33 10.87 -9.52
N LYS A 5 -2.89 11.88 -8.77
CA LYS A 5 -1.49 11.95 -8.32
C LYS A 5 -1.19 10.84 -7.30
N LYS A 6 -2.13 10.48 -6.42
CA LYS A 6 -1.98 9.33 -5.53
C LYS A 6 -1.80 8.01 -6.29
N ILE A 7 -2.53 7.83 -7.41
CA ILE A 7 -2.40 6.64 -8.26
C ILE A 7 -1.00 6.52 -8.87
N THR A 8 -0.38 7.63 -9.27
CA THR A 8 1.01 7.60 -9.76
C THR A 8 1.99 7.13 -8.68
N TYR A 9 1.81 7.57 -7.44
CA TYR A 9 2.62 7.08 -6.32
C TYR A 9 2.30 5.64 -5.92
N PHE A 10 1.05 5.22 -6.08
CA PHE A 10 0.66 3.84 -5.80
C PHE A 10 1.20 2.88 -6.87
N ASP A 11 1.26 3.31 -8.13
CA ASP A 11 1.92 2.57 -9.22
C ASP A 11 3.40 2.29 -8.86
N TYR A 12 4.11 3.33 -8.42
CA TYR A 12 5.48 3.19 -7.94
C TYR A 12 5.60 2.31 -6.68
N PHE A 13 4.69 2.47 -5.73
CA PHE A 13 4.64 1.63 -4.53
C PHE A 13 4.56 0.14 -4.88
N ILE A 14 3.73 -0.25 -5.85
CA ILE A 14 3.63 -1.64 -6.32
C ILE A 14 4.99 -2.14 -6.81
N SER A 15 5.70 -1.33 -7.60
CA SER A 15 7.05 -1.66 -8.10
C SER A 15 8.02 -1.92 -6.94
N GLN A 16 7.98 -1.10 -5.89
CA GLN A 16 8.86 -1.27 -4.73
C GLN A 16 8.51 -2.52 -3.91
N ILE A 17 7.23 -2.89 -3.80
CA ILE A 17 6.83 -4.14 -3.15
C ILE A 17 7.40 -5.35 -3.91
N ILE A 18 7.25 -5.41 -5.23
CA ILE A 18 7.79 -6.50 -6.06
C ILE A 18 9.31 -6.55 -5.94
N PHE A 19 9.98 -5.41 -6.05
CA PHE A 19 11.43 -5.31 -5.92
C PHE A 19 11.91 -5.91 -4.60
N ARG A 20 11.26 -5.57 -3.48
CA ARG A 20 11.64 -6.10 -2.15
C ARG A 20 11.35 -7.58 -1.98
N GLN A 21 10.30 -8.11 -2.61
CA GLN A 21 10.03 -9.55 -2.56
C GLN A 21 11.12 -10.39 -3.24
N PHE A 22 11.71 -9.90 -4.33
CA PHE A 22 12.55 -10.71 -5.21
C PHE A 22 14.01 -10.27 -5.29
N ASN A 23 14.37 -9.11 -4.73
CA ASN A 23 15.74 -8.62 -4.83
C ASN A 23 16.24 -7.91 -3.58
N ASN A 24 17.34 -8.42 -3.03
CA ASN A 24 18.11 -7.80 -1.95
C ASN A 24 19.32 -6.99 -2.45
N ASN A 25 19.62 -6.98 -3.76
CA ASN A 25 20.75 -6.31 -4.39
C ASN A 25 20.30 -5.20 -5.35
N LYS A 26 21.23 -4.27 -5.66
CA LYS A 26 21.01 -3.24 -6.69
C LYS A 26 20.99 -3.92 -8.07
N SER A 27 19.81 -4.11 -8.63
CA SER A 27 19.58 -4.67 -9.95
C SER A 27 18.58 -3.83 -10.72
N ASP A 28 18.46 -4.09 -12.00
CA ASP A 28 17.50 -3.45 -12.88
C ASP A 28 16.07 -3.73 -12.41
N LEU A 29 15.37 -2.67 -12.00
CA LEU A 29 13.99 -2.73 -11.51
C LEU A 29 13.03 -3.28 -12.57
N ASP A 30 13.19 -2.87 -13.81
CA ASP A 30 12.36 -3.31 -14.94
C ASP A 30 12.47 -4.82 -15.13
N LEU A 31 13.69 -5.35 -15.17
CA LEU A 31 13.94 -6.78 -15.35
C LEU A 31 13.36 -7.61 -14.18
N ILE A 32 13.52 -7.13 -12.96
CA ILE A 32 12.99 -7.82 -11.76
C ILE A 32 11.47 -7.90 -11.82
N ILE A 33 10.80 -6.81 -12.14
CA ILE A 33 9.35 -6.77 -12.20
C ILE A 33 8.84 -7.71 -13.29
N ARG A 34 9.37 -7.60 -14.52
CA ARG A 34 8.93 -8.42 -15.66
C ARG A 34 9.10 -9.92 -15.42
N ASN A 35 10.21 -10.33 -14.79
CA ASN A 35 10.49 -11.74 -14.54
C ASN A 35 9.70 -12.34 -13.36
N ASN A 36 9.10 -11.51 -12.50
CA ASN A 36 8.50 -11.99 -11.26
C ASN A 36 7.03 -11.56 -11.08
N ILE A 37 6.45 -10.82 -12.01
CA ILE A 37 5.08 -10.32 -11.89
C ILE A 37 4.07 -11.44 -11.63
N ASP A 38 4.22 -12.58 -12.31
CA ASP A 38 3.31 -13.72 -12.17
C ASP A 38 3.52 -14.52 -10.87
N LYS A 39 4.68 -14.30 -10.21
CA LYS A 39 5.10 -15.04 -9.01
C LYS A 39 4.96 -14.23 -7.72
N CYS A 40 4.67 -12.93 -7.81
CA CYS A 40 4.67 -12.04 -6.65
C CYS A 40 3.50 -12.30 -5.69
N GLY A 41 2.47 -13.05 -6.12
CA GLY A 41 1.30 -13.35 -5.29
C GLY A 41 0.51 -12.11 -4.83
N LEU A 42 0.68 -10.99 -5.54
CA LEU A 42 -0.03 -9.76 -5.26
C LEU A 42 -1.41 -9.76 -5.92
N ASN A 43 -2.36 -9.15 -5.24
CA ASN A 43 -3.69 -8.84 -5.72
C ASN A 43 -4.18 -7.52 -5.11
N LYS A 44 -5.32 -7.03 -5.55
CA LYS A 44 -5.88 -5.76 -5.08
C LYS A 44 -5.95 -5.67 -3.56
N LEU A 45 -6.52 -6.69 -2.91
CA LEU A 45 -6.70 -6.67 -1.46
C LEU A 45 -5.37 -6.66 -0.72
N LYS A 46 -4.41 -7.51 -1.13
CA LYS A 46 -3.07 -7.57 -0.52
C LYS A 46 -2.32 -6.24 -0.65
N LEU A 47 -2.37 -5.62 -1.83
CA LEU A 47 -1.72 -4.32 -2.07
C LEU A 47 -2.30 -3.23 -1.17
N LEU A 48 -3.62 -3.18 -0.99
CA LEU A 48 -4.26 -2.19 -0.10
C LEU A 48 -3.90 -2.41 1.37
N LYS A 49 -3.68 -3.66 1.82
CA LYS A 49 -3.23 -3.94 3.19
C LYS A 49 -1.77 -3.55 3.40
N LEU A 50 -0.89 -3.88 2.45
CA LEU A 50 0.51 -3.44 2.50
C LEU A 50 0.60 -1.91 2.46
N LEU A 51 -0.23 -1.24 1.67
CA LEU A 51 -0.29 0.22 1.64
C LEU A 51 -0.66 0.80 3.01
N PHE A 52 -1.64 0.22 3.70
CA PHE A 52 -1.98 0.64 5.06
C PHE A 52 -0.80 0.51 6.00
N PHE A 53 -0.14 -0.66 6.06
CA PHE A 53 1.00 -0.87 6.95
C PHE A 53 2.15 0.09 6.69
N VAL A 54 2.47 0.35 5.42
CA VAL A 54 3.52 1.32 5.05
C VAL A 54 3.11 2.75 5.43
N SER A 55 1.84 3.11 5.26
CA SER A 55 1.34 4.47 5.51
C SER A 55 1.31 4.84 6.99
N VAL A 56 1.08 3.87 7.87
CA VAL A 56 1.02 4.08 9.33
C VAL A 56 2.34 3.85 10.04
N LEU A 57 3.39 3.45 9.31
CA LEU A 57 4.72 3.32 9.85
C LEU A 57 5.40 4.69 9.94
N LYS A 58 5.82 5.08 11.17
CA LYS A 58 6.58 6.32 11.38
C LYS A 58 8.03 6.10 10.96
N VAL A 59 8.50 6.87 9.99
CA VAL A 59 9.87 6.87 9.48
C VAL A 59 10.36 8.31 9.40
N ASP A 60 11.54 8.61 9.97
CA ASP A 60 12.10 9.98 10.06
C ASP A 60 11.07 10.97 10.63
N ASP A 61 10.39 10.59 11.71
CA ASP A 61 9.34 11.39 12.40
C ASP A 61 8.11 11.76 11.56
N LYS A 62 7.90 11.13 10.40
CA LYS A 62 6.79 11.38 9.49
C LYS A 62 6.08 10.09 9.10
N TYR A 63 4.85 10.22 8.59
CA TYR A 63 4.04 9.14 8.05
C TYR A 63 3.74 9.40 6.57
N LEU A 64 3.66 8.34 5.73
CA LEU A 64 3.09 8.49 4.38
C LEU A 64 1.62 8.89 4.42
N LEU A 65 0.94 8.61 5.52
CA LEU A 65 -0.40 9.08 5.84
C LEU A 65 -0.51 10.62 5.81
N ASP A 66 0.55 11.35 6.16
CA ASP A 66 0.56 12.81 6.12
C ASP A 66 0.87 13.36 4.73
N ASP A 67 1.75 12.66 4.03
CA ASP A 67 2.35 13.16 2.79
C ASP A 67 1.54 12.79 1.54
N ILE A 68 1.01 11.54 1.48
CA ILE A 68 0.44 10.97 0.25
C ILE A 68 -0.92 10.29 0.49
N PHE A 69 -0.95 9.22 1.29
CA PHE A 69 -2.09 8.30 1.40
C PHE A 69 -2.90 8.62 2.65
N ASP A 70 -3.82 9.58 2.55
CA ASP A 70 -4.47 10.22 3.69
C ASP A 70 -5.99 10.00 3.79
N ASN A 71 -6.58 9.22 2.87
CA ASN A 71 -8.02 9.05 2.78
C ASN A 71 -8.46 7.60 3.07
N PHE A 72 -8.14 7.12 4.29
CA PHE A 72 -8.49 5.77 4.72
C PHE A 72 -9.93 5.66 5.22
N TYR A 73 -10.59 4.55 4.85
CA TYR A 73 -11.90 4.14 5.33
C TYR A 73 -11.82 2.77 6.01
N ALA A 74 -12.55 2.62 7.11
CA ALA A 74 -12.76 1.31 7.73
C ALA A 74 -13.83 0.56 6.94
N MET A 75 -13.42 -0.51 6.25
CA MET A 75 -14.28 -1.39 5.45
C MET A 75 -14.28 -2.82 6.04
N PRO A 76 -15.19 -3.72 5.65
CA PRO A 76 -15.29 -5.08 6.22
C PRO A 76 -14.00 -5.90 6.17
N TYR A 77 -13.22 -5.74 5.11
CA TYR A 77 -11.92 -6.39 4.96
C TYR A 77 -10.75 -5.53 5.42
N GLY A 78 -10.95 -4.64 6.41
CA GLY A 78 -9.91 -3.80 6.99
C GLY A 78 -9.80 -2.41 6.33
N PRO A 79 -8.77 -1.63 6.72
CA PRO A 79 -8.55 -0.28 6.20
C PRO A 79 -8.30 -0.26 4.68
N VAL A 80 -8.86 0.74 4.01
CA VAL A 80 -8.72 0.95 2.56
C VAL A 80 -8.49 2.42 2.28
N GLU A 81 -7.44 2.77 1.54
CA GLU A 81 -7.25 4.11 0.98
C GLU A 81 -8.24 4.31 -0.17
N SER A 82 -9.23 5.15 0.05
CA SER A 82 -10.41 5.24 -0.82
C SER A 82 -10.11 5.85 -2.19
N ASP A 83 -9.20 6.82 -2.26
CA ASP A 83 -8.82 7.42 -3.54
C ASP A 83 -8.07 6.43 -4.42
N VAL A 84 -7.19 5.62 -3.82
CA VAL A 84 -6.49 4.53 -4.53
C VAL A 84 -7.48 3.46 -4.98
N TYR A 85 -8.36 3.01 -4.08
CA TYR A 85 -9.33 1.96 -4.38
C TYR A 85 -10.25 2.33 -5.56
N ASN A 86 -10.78 3.55 -5.55
CA ASN A 86 -11.73 4.02 -6.57
C ASN A 86 -11.05 4.33 -7.93
N ASN A 87 -9.75 4.54 -7.94
CA ASN A 87 -9.00 4.91 -9.14
C ASN A 87 -7.96 3.87 -9.58
N ILE A 88 -7.99 2.67 -9.03
CA ILE A 88 -6.97 1.63 -9.27
C ILE A 88 -6.88 1.21 -10.76
N SER A 89 -7.96 1.34 -11.52
CA SER A 89 -7.98 1.12 -12.97
C SER A 89 -7.12 2.11 -13.77
N ASN A 90 -6.81 3.27 -13.17
CA ASN A 90 -6.01 4.33 -13.79
C ASN A 90 -4.49 4.17 -13.57
N LEU A 91 -4.03 3.07 -12.96
CA LEU A 91 -2.60 2.74 -12.88
C LEU A 91 -1.98 2.76 -14.28
N THR A 92 -0.74 3.24 -14.38
CA THR A 92 -0.04 3.35 -15.66
C THR A 92 0.58 2.02 -16.08
N ASN A 93 1.20 1.31 -15.13
CA ASN A 93 2.02 0.13 -15.43
C ASN A 93 1.31 -1.19 -15.14
N TYR A 94 0.28 -1.19 -14.29
CA TYR A 94 -0.33 -2.42 -13.79
C TYR A 94 -1.81 -2.53 -14.10
N ILE A 95 -2.25 -3.77 -14.33
CA ILE A 95 -3.65 -4.20 -14.21
C ILE A 95 -3.74 -4.95 -12.88
N VAL A 96 -4.54 -4.43 -11.95
CA VAL A 96 -4.68 -4.99 -10.60
C VAL A 96 -6.06 -5.62 -10.45
N GLY A 97 -6.07 -6.95 -10.37
CA GLY A 97 -7.28 -7.76 -10.20
C GLY A 97 -7.47 -8.26 -8.77
N ASP A 98 -8.59 -8.97 -8.55
CA ASP A 98 -8.91 -9.57 -7.26
C ASP A 98 -8.07 -10.83 -6.97
N LYS A 99 -7.56 -11.49 -8.00
CA LYS A 99 -6.76 -12.71 -7.88
C LYS A 99 -5.26 -12.47 -8.08
N ASN A 100 -4.89 -11.62 -9.02
CA ASN A 100 -3.52 -11.37 -9.41
C ASN A 100 -3.33 -9.95 -9.94
N ILE A 101 -2.08 -9.62 -10.25
CA ILE A 101 -1.71 -8.42 -11.00
C ILE A 101 -0.98 -8.82 -12.29
N SER A 102 -1.03 -7.96 -13.29
CA SER A 102 -0.28 -8.10 -14.54
C SER A 102 0.22 -6.75 -15.04
N LEU A 103 1.12 -6.77 -16.02
CA LEU A 103 1.62 -5.54 -16.64
C LEU A 103 0.67 -5.07 -17.74
N LYS A 104 0.56 -3.75 -17.86
CA LYS A 104 -0.02 -3.12 -19.06
C LYS A 104 0.95 -3.16 -20.22
N GLU A 105 0.44 -3.12 -21.43
CA GLU A 105 1.25 -2.90 -22.62
C GLU A 105 1.98 -1.55 -22.52
N GLY A 106 3.27 -1.53 -22.85
CA GLY A 106 4.10 -0.31 -22.75
C GLY A 106 4.47 0.10 -21.32
N ALA A 107 4.32 -0.77 -20.31
CA ALA A 107 4.74 -0.45 -18.93
C ALA A 107 6.19 0.03 -18.88
N ASP A 108 6.42 1.18 -18.22
CA ASP A 108 7.71 1.86 -18.07
C ASP A 108 8.01 2.13 -16.59
N PHE A 109 9.10 1.57 -16.07
CA PHE A 109 9.52 1.68 -14.67
C PHE A 109 10.64 2.70 -14.45
N THR A 110 10.91 3.54 -15.44
CA THR A 110 11.97 4.56 -15.37
C THR A 110 11.52 5.89 -14.76
N TYR A 111 10.22 6.05 -14.49
CA TYR A 111 9.62 7.31 -14.04
C TYR A 111 10.20 7.93 -12.75
N PRO A 112 10.67 7.16 -11.73
CA PRO A 112 11.27 7.80 -10.57
C PRO A 112 12.59 8.51 -10.89
N GLN A 113 13.32 8.00 -11.89
CA GLN A 113 14.60 8.58 -12.33
C GLN A 113 14.40 9.85 -13.17
N LYS A 114 13.23 10.02 -13.77
CA LYS A 114 12.87 11.18 -14.59
C LYS A 114 12.34 12.37 -13.78
N THR A 115 12.04 12.18 -12.50
CA THR A 115 11.43 13.21 -11.64
C THR A 115 12.31 13.48 -10.43
N CYS A 116 12.43 14.76 -10.05
CA CYS A 116 13.07 15.18 -8.79
C CYS A 116 12.06 15.20 -7.62
N ASP A 117 10.92 14.50 -7.73
CA ASP A 117 9.89 14.51 -6.69
C ASP A 117 10.35 13.69 -5.46
N PRO A 118 10.56 14.32 -4.30
CA PRO A 118 11.09 13.66 -3.11
C PRO A 118 10.12 12.60 -2.53
N LEU A 119 8.86 12.60 -2.93
CA LEU A 119 7.87 11.65 -2.42
C LEU A 119 8.14 10.21 -2.89
N TYR A 120 8.79 10.02 -4.04
CA TYR A 120 9.25 8.69 -4.45
C TYR A 120 10.31 8.14 -3.49
N ALA A 121 11.32 8.93 -3.16
CA ALA A 121 12.32 8.53 -2.17
C ALA A 121 11.69 8.29 -0.78
N ARG A 122 10.63 9.01 -0.47
CA ARG A 122 9.86 8.81 0.76
C ARG A 122 9.15 7.47 0.78
N ILE A 123 8.53 7.06 -0.33
CA ILE A 123 7.92 5.72 -0.49
C ILE A 123 8.98 4.64 -0.30
N ASP A 124 10.15 4.77 -0.96
CA ASP A 124 11.26 3.81 -0.82
C ASP A 124 11.67 3.63 0.63
N LYS A 125 11.90 4.72 1.35
CA LYS A 125 12.26 4.67 2.77
C LYS A 125 11.22 3.93 3.61
N CYS A 126 9.93 4.22 3.38
CA CYS A 126 8.86 3.61 4.16
C CYS A 126 8.67 2.13 3.82
N VAL A 127 8.75 1.74 2.54
CA VAL A 127 8.70 0.33 2.12
C VAL A 127 9.90 -0.45 2.68
N ASN A 128 11.10 0.13 2.60
CA ASN A 128 12.30 -0.47 3.16
C ASN A 128 12.20 -0.66 4.67
N ALA A 129 11.75 0.36 5.39
CA ALA A 129 11.60 0.31 6.83
C ALA A 129 10.57 -0.75 7.26
N LEU A 130 9.48 -0.95 6.50
CA LEU A 130 8.53 -2.04 6.74
C LEU A 130 9.17 -3.40 6.46
N TYR A 131 9.90 -3.53 5.34
CA TYR A 131 10.59 -4.77 4.99
C TYR A 131 11.62 -5.18 6.02
N ASP A 132 12.44 -4.24 6.47
CA ASP A 132 13.49 -4.49 7.49
C ASP A 132 12.89 -4.89 8.85
N LYS A 133 11.73 -4.32 9.19
CA LYS A 133 11.02 -4.66 10.43
C LYS A 133 10.31 -6.00 10.36
N ASN A 134 9.65 -6.30 9.26
CA ASN A 134 8.88 -7.54 9.10
C ASN A 134 8.71 -7.94 7.62
N LYS A 135 9.75 -8.51 7.05
CA LYS A 135 9.73 -9.00 5.66
C LYS A 135 8.67 -10.08 5.39
N ALA A 136 8.21 -10.79 6.44
CA ALA A 136 7.19 -11.82 6.27
C ALA A 136 5.86 -11.25 5.75
N LEU A 137 5.54 -9.98 6.04
CA LEU A 137 4.32 -9.31 5.54
C LEU A 137 4.23 -9.34 4.01
N PHE A 138 5.36 -9.20 3.31
CA PHE A 138 5.39 -9.14 1.85
C PHE A 138 4.98 -10.46 1.19
N ASN A 139 5.23 -11.58 1.86
CA ASN A 139 4.90 -12.93 1.38
C ASN A 139 3.68 -13.54 2.09
N MET A 140 3.12 -12.84 3.08
CA MET A 140 1.97 -13.31 3.86
C MET A 140 0.74 -13.52 2.95
N PRO A 141 -0.06 -14.58 3.15
CA PRO A 141 -1.34 -14.75 2.46
C PRO A 141 -2.26 -13.54 2.63
N THR A 142 -3.07 -13.24 1.61
CA THR A 142 -3.90 -12.03 1.60
C THR A 142 -4.84 -11.94 2.80
N PHE A 143 -5.50 -13.05 3.17
CA PHE A 143 -6.43 -13.04 4.29
C PHE A 143 -5.75 -12.96 5.65
N ASP A 144 -4.53 -13.46 5.80
CA ASP A 144 -3.74 -13.29 7.02
C ASP A 144 -3.37 -11.81 7.22
N LEU A 145 -3.08 -11.07 6.12
CA LEU A 145 -2.91 -9.61 6.18
C LEU A 145 -4.20 -8.90 6.57
N VAL A 146 -5.36 -9.36 6.08
CA VAL A 146 -6.67 -8.81 6.50
C VAL A 146 -6.83 -8.98 8.01
N GLU A 147 -6.68 -10.21 8.53
CA GLU A 147 -6.78 -10.50 9.96
C GLU A 147 -5.78 -9.66 10.78
N LEU A 148 -4.57 -9.47 10.25
CA LEU A 148 -3.59 -8.61 10.87
C LEU A 148 -4.07 -7.15 10.92
N THR A 149 -4.69 -6.63 9.85
CA THR A 149 -5.24 -5.26 9.89
C THR A 149 -6.43 -5.11 10.84
N HIS A 150 -7.18 -6.18 11.10
CA HIS A 150 -8.28 -6.18 12.08
C HIS A 150 -7.80 -6.01 13.54
N LYS A 151 -6.53 -6.22 13.81
CA LYS A 151 -5.91 -5.94 15.12
C LYS A 151 -5.67 -4.45 15.36
N ALA A 152 -5.78 -3.60 14.32
CA ALA A 152 -5.63 -2.16 14.48
C ALA A 152 -6.80 -1.56 15.26
N ASP A 153 -6.54 -0.95 16.41
CA ASP A 153 -7.57 -0.30 17.21
C ASP A 153 -8.30 0.80 16.42
N SER A 154 -7.57 1.55 15.60
CA SER A 154 -8.16 2.58 14.73
C SER A 154 -9.22 2.00 13.79
N TRP A 155 -8.96 0.83 13.18
CA TRP A 155 -9.97 0.18 12.34
C TRP A 155 -11.12 -0.35 13.16
N ARG A 156 -10.86 -1.05 14.27
CA ARG A 156 -11.92 -1.65 15.12
C ARG A 156 -12.91 -0.61 15.64
N ILE A 157 -12.39 0.51 16.14
CA ILE A 157 -13.21 1.61 16.68
C ILE A 157 -14.10 2.21 15.57
N VAL A 158 -13.50 2.57 14.43
CA VAL A 158 -14.24 3.24 13.36
C VAL A 158 -15.20 2.29 12.65
N PHE A 159 -14.83 1.00 12.47
CA PHE A 159 -15.71 0.02 11.86
C PHE A 159 -16.91 -0.33 12.77
N ALA A 160 -16.69 -0.47 14.07
CA ALA A 160 -17.80 -0.64 15.03
C ALA A 160 -18.78 0.54 15.01
N GLU A 161 -18.27 1.77 14.85
CA GLU A 161 -19.10 2.97 14.68
C GLU A 161 -19.90 2.94 13.36
N ALA A 162 -19.27 2.46 12.26
CA ALA A 162 -19.95 2.27 10.98
C ALA A 162 -21.14 1.30 11.14
N GLN A 163 -20.92 0.16 11.79
CA GLN A 163 -21.95 -0.86 12.02
C GLN A 163 -23.11 -0.32 12.88
N LYS A 164 -22.82 0.42 13.97
CA LYS A 164 -23.86 1.06 14.80
C LYS A 164 -24.72 2.04 14.01
N LYS A 165 -24.16 2.70 13.01
CA LYS A 165 -24.87 3.65 12.13
C LYS A 165 -25.53 2.98 10.91
N GLY A 166 -25.48 1.66 10.78
CA GLY A 166 -25.97 0.92 9.62
C GLY A 166 -25.22 1.27 8.31
N LYS A 167 -23.95 1.71 8.42
CA LYS A 167 -23.11 2.06 7.28
C LYS A 167 -22.13 0.94 6.96
N TYR A 168 -21.83 0.76 5.68
CA TYR A 168 -20.85 -0.21 5.20
C TYR A 168 -19.41 0.19 5.54
N SER A 169 -19.12 1.49 5.62
CA SER A 169 -17.81 2.05 5.91
C SER A 169 -17.90 3.44 6.54
N LEU A 170 -16.84 3.84 7.24
CA LEU A 170 -16.64 5.21 7.71
C LEU A 170 -15.20 5.65 7.48
N HIS A 171 -15.02 6.97 7.28
CA HIS A 171 -13.70 7.58 7.19
C HIS A 171 -12.94 7.41 8.50
N MET A 172 -11.65 7.08 8.41
CA MET A 172 -10.74 6.92 9.54
C MET A 172 -9.93 8.22 9.71
N PRO A 173 -10.17 9.02 10.77
CA PRO A 173 -9.38 10.21 11.04
C PRO A 173 -7.89 9.88 11.20
N LYS A 174 -7.02 10.72 10.66
CA LYS A 174 -5.55 10.53 10.72
C LYS A 174 -5.05 10.42 12.16
N GLU A 175 -5.64 11.20 13.06
CA GLU A 175 -5.31 11.23 14.49
C GLU A 175 -5.52 9.86 15.11
N ILE A 176 -6.68 9.25 14.88
CA ILE A 176 -6.99 7.88 15.37
C ILE A 176 -6.05 6.85 14.75
N ILE A 177 -5.70 6.99 13.46
CA ILE A 177 -4.77 6.06 12.80
C ILE A 177 -3.38 6.16 13.44
N LYS A 178 -2.89 7.37 13.72
CA LYS A 178 -1.55 7.60 14.31
C LYS A 178 -1.43 7.12 15.76
N GLU A 179 -2.50 7.13 16.51
CA GLU A 179 -2.57 6.61 17.88
C GLU A 179 -2.55 5.06 17.92
N THR A 180 -2.75 4.42 16.77
CA THR A 180 -2.77 2.95 16.68
C THR A 180 -1.41 2.38 17.06
N THR A 181 -1.41 1.43 18.00
CA THR A 181 -0.21 0.69 18.35
C THR A 181 0.29 -0.10 17.13
N VAL A 182 1.57 0.06 16.81
CA VAL A 182 2.22 -0.69 15.70
C VAL A 182 2.47 -2.12 16.16
N TYR A 183 1.56 -3.02 15.87
CA TYR A 183 1.53 -4.44 16.29
C TYR A 183 2.07 -5.41 15.24
N PHE A 184 2.45 -4.93 14.06
CA PHE A 184 2.98 -5.73 12.94
C PHE A 184 4.51 -5.64 12.81
N ARG A 185 5.20 -5.37 13.91
CA ARG A 185 6.67 -5.33 14.01
C ARG A 185 7.26 -6.72 14.14
#